data_7ffba6ca89d22932657932fb82402b60
#
_entry.id   7ffba6ca89d22932657932fb82402b60
#
_cell.length_a   1.000
_cell.length_b   1.000
_cell.length_c   1.000
_cell.angle_alpha   90.00
_cell.angle_beta   90.00
_cell.angle_gamma   90.00
#
_symmetry.space_group_name_H-M   'P 1'
#
loop_
_entity.id
_entity.type
_entity.pdbx_description
1 polymer ?
#
loop_
_entity_poly.entity_id
_entity_poly.type
_entity_poly.pdbx_seq_one_letter_code
_entity_poly.pdbx_strand_id
1 'polypeptide(L)'
;MIITTSLRENEELIARAQALALDLGADYQPRRKLSLAKCLERFGPFYLLYKDRLSFINADASELTFHPDTAALRITAPHDALVSLLGKSPKTILDTTMGLASDSLVMAAVGNQVIALESQDVIFQVVSRGLASYQTDDKQL
;
A
#
# COMPACT_ATOMS: atom_id res chain seq x y z
N MET A 1 -8.05 7.74 -14.91
CA MET A 1 -8.05 6.92 -13.66
C MET A 1 -9.05 7.53 -12.70
N ILE A 2 -9.83 6.71 -11.99
CA ILE A 2 -10.78 7.24 -10.99
C ILE A 2 -10.45 6.75 -9.59
N ILE A 3 -10.98 7.46 -8.59
CA ILE A 3 -11.04 7.05 -7.20
C ILE A 3 -12.47 7.08 -6.70
N THR A 4 -12.87 6.10 -5.92
CA THR A 4 -14.16 6.05 -5.24
C THR A 4 -14.00 5.58 -3.80
N THR A 5 -15.07 5.64 -3.02
CA THR A 5 -15.07 5.24 -1.61
C THR A 5 -15.61 3.83 -1.41
N SER A 6 -15.35 3.25 -0.23
CA SER A 6 -16.06 2.05 0.24
C SER A 6 -17.55 2.34 0.42
N LEU A 7 -18.39 1.28 0.54
CA LEU A 7 -19.85 1.45 0.70
C LEU A 7 -20.28 2.18 1.99
N ARG A 8 -19.41 2.18 3.00
CA ARG A 8 -19.64 2.89 4.28
C ARG A 8 -19.04 4.29 4.22
N GLU A 9 -19.45 5.06 3.23
CA GLU A 9 -18.99 6.43 3.07
C GLU A 9 -19.69 7.40 4.05
N ASN A 10 -18.95 8.41 4.45
CA ASN A 10 -19.43 9.58 5.17
C ASN A 10 -18.78 10.83 4.58
N GLU A 11 -19.16 12.00 5.04
CA GLU A 11 -18.63 13.28 4.51
C GLU A 11 -17.11 13.37 4.61
N GLU A 12 -16.52 12.91 5.71
CA GLU A 12 -15.08 12.89 5.91
C GLU A 12 -14.37 12.00 4.87
N LEU A 13 -14.87 10.77 4.65
CA LEU A 13 -14.28 9.85 3.68
C LEU A 13 -14.42 10.37 2.25
N ILE A 14 -15.54 11.01 1.92
CA ILE A 14 -15.75 11.66 0.63
C ILE A 14 -14.75 12.81 0.43
N ALA A 15 -14.60 13.69 1.43
CA ALA A 15 -13.65 14.79 1.36
C ALA A 15 -12.20 14.30 1.19
N ARG A 16 -11.82 13.24 1.90
CA ARG A 16 -10.51 12.58 1.75
C ARG A 16 -10.32 12.01 0.35
N ALA A 17 -11.36 11.36 -0.21
CA ALA A 17 -11.29 10.80 -1.56
C ALA A 17 -11.14 11.88 -2.62
N GLN A 18 -11.82 13.02 -2.46
CA GLN A 18 -11.70 14.17 -3.35
C GLN A 18 -10.30 14.81 -3.29
N ALA A 19 -9.76 14.99 -2.08
CA ALA A 19 -8.40 15.50 -1.90
C ALA A 19 -7.35 14.55 -2.50
N LEU A 20 -7.53 13.25 -2.28
CA LEU A 20 -6.65 12.23 -2.82
C LEU A 20 -6.73 12.13 -4.35
N ALA A 21 -7.92 12.35 -4.93
CA ALA A 21 -8.08 12.41 -6.38
C ALA A 21 -7.21 13.50 -7.01
N LEU A 22 -7.18 14.69 -6.42
CA LEU A 22 -6.32 15.79 -6.88
C LEU A 22 -4.84 15.42 -6.79
N ASP A 23 -4.41 14.82 -5.70
CA ASP A 23 -3.03 14.42 -5.48
C ASP A 23 -2.57 13.30 -6.44
N LEU A 24 -3.46 12.38 -6.79
CA LEU A 24 -3.20 11.28 -7.72
C LEU A 24 -3.40 11.65 -9.21
N GLY A 25 -3.87 12.86 -9.51
CA GLY A 25 -4.29 13.21 -10.88
C GLY A 25 -5.44 12.32 -11.39
N ALA A 26 -6.32 11.90 -10.50
CA ALA A 26 -7.49 11.05 -10.78
C ALA A 26 -8.80 11.82 -10.62
N ASP A 27 -9.90 11.27 -11.13
CA ASP A 27 -11.22 11.85 -10.96
C ASP A 27 -11.97 11.16 -9.81
N TYR A 28 -12.50 11.93 -8.87
CA TYR A 28 -13.40 11.37 -7.87
C TYR A 28 -14.75 11.01 -8.47
N GLN A 29 -15.21 9.77 -8.25
CA GLN A 29 -16.52 9.29 -8.66
C GLN A 29 -17.30 8.79 -7.44
N PRO A 30 -18.48 9.38 -7.13
CA PRO A 30 -19.35 8.88 -6.05
C PRO A 30 -19.76 7.44 -6.33
N ARG A 31 -19.63 6.58 -5.33
CA ARG A 31 -19.95 5.16 -5.49
C ARG A 31 -21.45 4.88 -5.65
N ARG A 32 -22.33 5.67 -5.04
CA ARG A 32 -23.80 5.58 -5.17
C ARG A 32 -24.35 4.16 -4.96
N LYS A 33 -23.81 3.40 -4.02
CA LYS A 33 -24.16 1.99 -3.71
C LYS A 33 -23.88 0.99 -4.85
N LEU A 34 -23.08 1.34 -5.85
CA LEU A 34 -22.65 0.40 -6.87
C LEU A 34 -21.80 -0.71 -6.27
N SER A 35 -21.98 -1.95 -6.72
CA SER A 35 -21.06 -3.04 -6.41
C SER A 35 -19.68 -2.79 -7.04
N LEU A 36 -18.63 -3.45 -6.55
CA LEU A 36 -17.29 -3.36 -7.16
C LEU A 36 -17.31 -3.79 -8.63
N ALA A 37 -18.04 -4.86 -8.95
CA ALA A 37 -18.20 -5.34 -10.33
C ALA A 37 -18.82 -4.27 -11.26
N LYS A 38 -19.87 -3.58 -10.79
CA LYS A 38 -20.48 -2.49 -11.56
C LYS A 38 -19.60 -1.26 -11.68
N CYS A 39 -18.79 -0.96 -10.64
CA CYS A 39 -17.78 0.09 -10.74
C CYS A 39 -16.73 -0.27 -11.79
N LEU A 40 -16.23 -1.51 -11.76
CA LEU A 40 -15.24 -2.00 -12.70
C LEU A 40 -15.74 -2.01 -14.15
N GLU A 41 -16.98 -2.46 -14.37
CA GLU A 41 -17.62 -2.43 -15.67
C GLU A 41 -17.75 -0.99 -16.22
N ARG A 42 -18.09 -0.04 -15.34
CA ARG A 42 -18.35 1.36 -15.74
C ARG A 42 -17.08 2.19 -15.92
N PHE A 43 -16.08 1.99 -15.07
CA PHE A 43 -14.92 2.88 -14.94
C PHE A 43 -13.59 2.20 -15.31
N GLY A 44 -13.58 0.87 -15.52
CA GLY A 44 -12.34 0.10 -15.57
C GLY A 44 -11.65 0.01 -14.21
N PRO A 45 -10.37 -0.34 -14.14
CA PRO A 45 -9.60 -0.39 -12.89
C PRO A 45 -9.57 0.95 -12.17
N PHE A 46 -9.66 0.93 -10.84
CA PHE A 46 -9.84 2.14 -10.04
C PHE A 46 -9.26 2.05 -8.64
N TYR A 47 -8.94 3.22 -8.05
CA TYR A 47 -8.61 3.34 -6.64
C TYR A 47 -9.85 3.26 -5.76
N LEU A 48 -9.77 2.50 -4.68
CA LEU A 48 -10.81 2.32 -3.68
C LEU A 48 -10.32 2.80 -2.32
N LEU A 49 -10.90 3.89 -1.82
CA LEU A 49 -10.56 4.43 -0.52
C LEU A 49 -11.48 3.84 0.55
N TYR A 50 -10.88 3.15 1.51
CA TYR A 50 -11.51 2.76 2.77
C TYR A 50 -11.21 3.79 3.86
N LYS A 51 -11.79 3.59 5.04
CA LYS A 51 -11.53 4.45 6.19
C LYS A 51 -10.05 4.43 6.59
N ASP A 52 -9.43 3.29 6.53
CA ASP A 52 -8.10 2.96 7.07
C ASP A 52 -7.03 2.70 5.99
N ARG A 53 -7.40 2.54 4.73
CA ARG A 53 -6.45 2.21 3.67
C ARG A 53 -6.89 2.65 2.28
N LEU A 54 -5.91 2.76 1.40
CA LEU A 54 -6.10 2.87 -0.06
C LEU A 54 -5.83 1.49 -0.68
N SER A 55 -6.72 1.07 -1.57
CA SER A 55 -6.55 -0.11 -2.40
C SER A 55 -6.70 0.24 -3.87
N PHE A 56 -6.32 -0.69 -4.74
CA PHE A 56 -6.57 -0.59 -6.17
C PHE A 56 -7.27 -1.85 -6.66
N ILE A 57 -8.35 -1.68 -7.42
CA ILE A 57 -9.11 -2.77 -8.02
C ILE A 57 -8.64 -2.95 -9.45
N ASN A 58 -8.05 -4.10 -9.74
CA ASN A 58 -7.55 -4.48 -11.05
C ASN A 58 -8.67 -4.89 -12.01
N ALA A 59 -8.34 -5.01 -13.29
CA ALA A 59 -9.30 -5.41 -14.35
C ALA A 59 -9.90 -6.81 -14.13
N ASP A 60 -9.18 -7.71 -13.48
CA ASP A 60 -9.62 -9.05 -13.11
C ASP A 60 -10.38 -9.11 -11.77
N ALA A 61 -10.74 -7.94 -11.23
CA ALA A 61 -11.38 -7.75 -9.94
C ALA A 61 -10.51 -8.14 -8.72
N SER A 62 -9.24 -8.45 -8.91
CA SER A 62 -8.32 -8.59 -7.77
C SER A 62 -8.08 -7.24 -7.10
N GLU A 63 -7.88 -7.26 -5.79
CA GLU A 63 -7.60 -6.06 -4.99
C GLU A 63 -6.12 -6.03 -4.59
N LEU A 64 -5.42 -4.98 -5.02
CA LEU A 64 -4.09 -4.65 -4.54
C LEU A 64 -4.23 -3.80 -3.29
N THR A 65 -3.65 -4.23 -2.19
CA THR A 65 -3.62 -3.48 -0.93
C THR A 65 -2.31 -3.72 -0.19
N PHE A 66 -1.90 -2.76 0.64
CA PHE A 66 -0.71 -2.92 1.46
C PHE A 66 -1.00 -3.84 2.65
N HIS A 67 -0.17 -4.86 2.82
CA HIS A 67 -0.20 -5.79 3.95
C HIS A 67 1.22 -6.00 4.48
N PRO A 68 1.52 -5.62 5.72
CA PRO A 68 2.82 -5.85 6.34
C PRO A 68 2.99 -7.28 6.89
N ASP A 69 1.96 -8.12 6.83
CA ASP A 69 1.91 -9.42 7.50
C ASP A 69 3.09 -10.34 7.15
N THR A 70 3.46 -10.40 5.86
CA THR A 70 4.61 -11.20 5.41
C THR A 70 5.91 -10.68 6.00
N ALA A 71 6.10 -9.36 6.05
CA ALA A 71 7.28 -8.76 6.67
C ALA A 71 7.29 -9.02 8.18
N ALA A 72 6.16 -8.85 8.87
CA ALA A 72 6.03 -9.10 10.30
C ALA A 72 6.37 -10.55 10.67
N LEU A 73 5.88 -11.53 9.90
CA LEU A 73 6.21 -12.94 10.10
C LEU A 73 7.72 -13.20 9.91
N ARG A 74 8.34 -12.59 8.91
CA ARG A 74 9.78 -12.76 8.63
C ARG A 74 10.64 -12.10 9.68
N ILE A 75 10.25 -10.92 10.17
CA ILE A 75 10.98 -10.18 11.23
C ILE A 75 10.99 -10.96 12.55
N THR A 76 9.89 -11.65 12.87
CA THR A 76 9.77 -12.46 14.07
C THR A 76 10.33 -13.88 13.92
N ALA A 77 10.66 -14.30 12.70
CA ALA A 77 11.24 -15.62 12.46
C ALA A 77 12.67 -15.72 13.03
N PRO A 78 13.07 -16.88 13.57
CA PRO A 78 14.43 -17.06 14.14
C PRO A 78 15.54 -16.92 13.09
N HIS A 79 15.21 -17.14 11.81
CA HIS A 79 16.15 -17.04 10.70
C HIS A 79 15.45 -16.46 9.47
N ASP A 80 16.05 -15.44 8.88
CA ASP A 80 15.69 -14.90 7.58
C ASP A 80 16.93 -14.89 6.67
N ALA A 81 16.79 -15.44 5.45
CA ALA A 81 17.91 -15.58 4.53
C ALA A 81 18.49 -14.24 4.09
N LEU A 82 17.60 -13.24 3.86
CA LEU A 82 18.01 -11.90 3.46
C LEU A 82 18.81 -11.21 4.57
N VAL A 83 18.32 -11.29 5.80
CA VAL A 83 19.01 -10.73 6.98
C VAL A 83 20.38 -11.40 7.17
N SER A 84 20.45 -12.71 6.98
CA SER A 84 21.70 -13.46 7.09
C SER A 84 22.75 -13.01 6.08
N LEU A 85 22.32 -12.72 4.84
CA LEU A 85 23.18 -12.21 3.77
C LEU A 85 23.69 -10.79 4.05
N LEU A 86 22.88 -9.95 4.65
CA LEU A 86 23.26 -8.57 4.97
C LEU A 86 24.30 -8.46 6.07
N GLY A 87 24.38 -9.45 6.96
CA GLY A 87 25.28 -9.44 8.10
C GLY A 87 24.84 -8.44 9.20
N LYS A 88 25.72 -8.21 10.18
CA LYS A 88 25.37 -7.49 11.42
C LYS A 88 25.60 -5.98 11.40
N SER A 89 26.36 -5.46 10.44
CA SER A 89 26.67 -4.03 10.39
C SER A 89 25.59 -3.27 9.64
N PRO A 90 25.04 -2.16 10.19
CA PRO A 90 24.08 -1.32 9.49
C PRO A 90 24.60 -0.83 8.14
N LYS A 91 23.73 -0.79 7.14
CA LYS A 91 24.03 -0.39 5.76
C LYS A 91 22.99 0.56 5.24
N THR A 92 23.35 1.30 4.19
CA THR A 92 22.38 1.94 3.30
C THR A 92 22.13 0.98 2.13
N ILE A 93 20.86 0.62 1.92
CA ILE A 93 20.43 -0.37 0.95
C ILE A 93 19.49 0.29 -0.05
N LEU A 94 19.69 0.02 -1.32
CA LEU A 94 18.78 0.40 -2.39
C LEU A 94 17.98 -0.84 -2.81
N ASP A 95 16.68 -0.83 -2.52
CA ASP A 95 15.72 -1.81 -3.02
C ASP A 95 15.11 -1.27 -4.32
N THR A 96 15.47 -1.85 -5.45
CA THR A 96 15.05 -1.39 -6.78
C THR A 96 13.71 -1.96 -7.24
N THR A 97 13.10 -2.82 -6.44
CA THR A 97 11.86 -3.53 -6.77
C THR A 97 10.97 -3.66 -5.53
N MET A 98 10.59 -2.51 -4.95
CA MET A 98 9.88 -2.43 -3.67
C MET A 98 8.68 -3.38 -3.58
N GLY A 99 7.85 -3.46 -4.64
CA GLY A 99 6.63 -4.26 -4.62
C GLY A 99 5.76 -3.92 -3.40
N LEU A 100 5.39 -4.92 -2.60
CA LEU A 100 4.64 -4.73 -1.35
C LEU A 100 5.53 -4.39 -0.13
N ALA A 101 6.78 -4.01 -0.37
CA ALA A 101 7.76 -3.58 0.62
C ALA A 101 8.16 -4.63 1.68
N SER A 102 7.89 -5.92 1.47
CA SER A 102 8.20 -6.95 2.46
C SER A 102 9.69 -7.06 2.73
N ASP A 103 10.54 -7.05 1.70
CA ASP A 103 11.99 -7.09 1.83
C ASP A 103 12.53 -5.80 2.44
N SER A 104 12.04 -4.65 1.97
CA SER A 104 12.40 -3.33 2.50
C SER A 104 12.13 -3.23 4.01
N LEU A 105 10.97 -3.70 4.47
CA LEU A 105 10.61 -3.71 5.88
C LEU A 105 11.51 -4.64 6.70
N VAL A 106 11.78 -5.84 6.20
CA VAL A 106 12.70 -6.80 6.87
C VAL A 106 14.10 -6.22 6.99
N MET A 107 14.61 -5.59 5.93
CA MET A 107 15.92 -4.95 5.94
C MET A 107 16.00 -3.77 6.92
N ALA A 108 14.94 -2.95 6.96
CA ALA A 108 14.85 -1.80 7.86
C ALA A 108 14.76 -2.24 9.34
N ALA A 109 14.00 -3.30 9.63
CA ALA A 109 13.81 -3.81 11.00
C ALA A 109 15.11 -4.26 11.69
N VAL A 110 16.13 -4.64 10.92
CA VAL A 110 17.45 -5.01 11.45
C VAL A 110 18.45 -3.84 11.45
N GLY A 111 17.95 -2.61 11.36
CA GLY A 111 18.73 -1.38 11.55
C GLY A 111 19.40 -0.83 10.29
N ASN A 112 19.02 -1.28 9.10
CA ASN A 112 19.52 -0.68 7.86
C ASN A 112 18.71 0.55 7.47
N GLN A 113 19.32 1.48 6.76
CA GLN A 113 18.64 2.54 6.04
C GLN A 113 18.25 2.01 4.66
N VAL A 114 16.97 1.97 4.34
CA VAL A 114 16.47 1.44 3.07
C VAL A 114 15.89 2.56 2.23
N ILE A 115 16.33 2.62 0.98
CA ILE A 115 15.75 3.45 -0.07
C ILE A 115 15.07 2.49 -1.03
N ALA A 116 13.74 2.56 -1.12
CA ALA A 116 12.95 1.65 -1.94
C ALA A 116 12.41 2.37 -3.18
N LEU A 117 12.53 1.73 -4.34
CA LEU A 117 12.03 2.22 -5.63
C LEU A 117 10.93 1.30 -6.15
N GLU A 118 9.92 1.90 -6.78
CA GLU A 118 8.84 1.19 -7.46
C GLU A 118 8.50 1.92 -8.77
N SER A 119 8.52 1.19 -9.88
CA SER A 119 8.25 1.74 -11.21
C SER A 119 6.76 1.76 -11.57
N GLN A 120 5.96 0.92 -10.91
CA GLN A 120 4.52 0.86 -11.12
C GLN A 120 3.83 1.86 -10.22
N ASP A 121 3.33 2.96 -10.80
CA ASP A 121 2.72 4.05 -10.05
C ASP A 121 1.60 3.57 -9.10
N VAL A 122 0.74 2.67 -9.56
CA VAL A 122 -0.35 2.12 -8.73
C VAL A 122 0.18 1.40 -7.49
N ILE A 123 1.22 0.57 -7.63
CA ILE A 123 1.85 -0.13 -6.50
C ILE A 123 2.48 0.90 -5.57
N PHE A 124 3.24 1.85 -6.12
CA PHE A 124 3.87 2.91 -5.35
C PHE A 124 2.83 3.69 -4.52
N GLN A 125 1.72 4.13 -5.12
CA GLN A 125 0.69 4.90 -4.43
C GLN A 125 0.02 4.10 -3.30
N VAL A 126 -0.33 2.85 -3.54
CA VAL A 126 -0.97 2.00 -2.53
C VAL A 126 -0.02 1.70 -1.38
N VAL A 127 1.23 1.30 -1.69
CA VAL A 127 2.19 0.85 -0.68
C VAL A 127 2.78 2.02 0.10
N SER A 128 3.19 3.12 -0.53
CA SER A 128 3.74 4.28 0.18
C SER A 128 2.75 4.90 1.16
N ARG A 129 1.46 4.96 0.79
CA ARG A 129 0.40 5.45 1.68
C ARG A 129 0.07 4.46 2.78
N GLY A 130 0.11 3.17 2.48
CA GLY A 130 -0.01 2.12 3.47
C GLY A 130 1.10 2.20 4.52
N LEU A 131 2.34 2.35 4.09
CA LEU A 131 3.50 2.54 4.97
C LEU A 131 3.38 3.80 5.84
N ALA A 132 2.96 4.93 5.25
CA ALA A 132 2.81 6.18 5.98
C ALA A 132 1.72 6.13 7.06
N SER A 133 0.68 5.31 6.87
CA SER A 133 -0.40 5.12 7.84
C SER A 133 -0.19 3.94 8.78
N TYR A 134 0.81 3.10 8.51
CA TYR A 134 1.09 1.92 9.30
C TYR A 134 1.68 2.34 10.65
N GLN A 135 0.93 2.06 11.71
CA GLN A 135 1.39 2.20 13.09
C GLN A 135 1.51 0.79 13.65
N THR A 136 2.69 0.46 14.13
CA THR A 136 2.91 -0.79 14.84
C THR A 136 2.83 -0.52 16.34
N ASP A 137 2.08 -1.35 17.06
CA ASP A 137 2.07 -1.34 18.52
C ASP A 137 3.39 -1.89 19.09
N ASP A 138 4.17 -2.55 18.26
CA ASP A 138 5.51 -3.02 18.55
C ASP A 138 6.55 -2.01 18.05
N LYS A 139 7.30 -1.42 18.99
CA LYS A 139 8.43 -0.50 18.73
C LYS A 139 9.62 -1.17 17.99
N GLN A 140 9.40 -2.26 17.28
CA GLN A 140 10.44 -3.03 16.57
C GLN A 140 10.36 -2.91 15.04
N LEU A 141 9.46 -2.06 14.48
CA LEU A 141 9.40 -1.74 13.07
C LEU A 141 9.60 -0.26 12.85
#